data_14da44400e356852ad30c17df030811c
#
_entry.id   14da44400e356852ad30c17df030811c
#
_cell.length_a   1.000
_cell.length_b   1.000
_cell.length_c   1.000
_cell.angle_alpha   90.00
_cell.angle_beta   90.00
_cell.angle_gamma   90.00
#
_symmetry.space_group_name_H-M   'P 1'
#
loop_
_entity.id
_entity.type
_entity.pdbx_description
1 polymer ?
#
loop_
_entity_poly.entity_id
_entity_poly.type
_entity_poly.pdbx_seq_one_letter_code
_entity_poly.pdbx_strand_id
1 'polypeptide(L)'
;MALVDRLREDLNQALRKGDKTRLSVIRLLISNINNAQIAKGAAIDDGDVIAVMNKQARQHRESIEAFRKGNRPDLTAKEEAELAVLLEYLPQQMSREEIVAAARKVIEEVGAHSPGEKGKVMSKLMPQLKGKAPGAEINAVVMELLGG
;
A
#
# COMPACT_ATOMS: atom_id res chain seq x y z
N MET A 1 11.31 -12.26 -11.49
CA MET A 1 9.95 -12.82 -11.62
C MET A 1 8.96 -11.70 -11.35
N ALA A 2 7.95 -11.55 -12.21
CA ALA A 2 6.90 -10.56 -11.98
C ALA A 2 6.10 -10.90 -10.72
N LEU A 3 5.64 -9.87 -10.03
CA LEU A 3 4.91 -10.01 -8.77
C LEU A 3 3.63 -10.86 -8.93
N VAL A 4 2.92 -10.69 -10.05
CA VAL A 4 1.72 -11.49 -10.35
C VAL A 4 2.05 -12.99 -10.47
N ASP A 5 3.18 -13.33 -11.07
CA ASP A 5 3.62 -14.72 -11.21
C ASP A 5 3.94 -15.33 -9.84
N ARG A 6 4.57 -14.57 -8.98
CA ARG A 6 4.83 -14.97 -7.59
C ARG A 6 3.53 -15.24 -6.84
N LEU A 7 2.54 -14.37 -7.00
CA LEU A 7 1.24 -14.55 -6.37
C LEU A 7 0.54 -15.84 -6.82
N ARG A 8 0.59 -16.14 -8.11
CA ARG A 8 -0.01 -17.37 -8.65
C ARG A 8 0.68 -18.63 -8.14
N GLU A 9 2.01 -18.58 -8.05
CA GLU A 9 2.79 -19.68 -7.49
C GLU A 9 2.46 -19.90 -6.01
N ASP A 10 2.40 -18.82 -5.24
CA ASP A 10 2.06 -18.88 -3.83
C ASP A 10 0.61 -19.33 -3.60
N LEU A 11 -0.30 -18.99 -4.51
CA LEU A 11 -1.67 -19.50 -4.49
C LEU A 11 -1.70 -21.04 -4.55
N ASN A 12 -0.94 -21.61 -5.49
CA ASN A 12 -0.85 -23.05 -5.65
C ASN A 12 -0.24 -23.71 -4.41
N GLN A 13 0.78 -23.11 -3.83
CA GLN A 13 1.39 -23.61 -2.59
C GLN A 13 0.41 -23.56 -1.41
N ALA A 14 -0.32 -22.48 -1.28
CA ALA A 14 -1.33 -22.32 -0.22
C ALA A 14 -2.44 -23.37 -0.33
N LEU A 15 -2.85 -23.69 -1.57
CA LEU A 15 -3.81 -24.76 -1.83
C LEU A 15 -3.28 -26.12 -1.37
N ARG A 16 -2.03 -26.43 -1.68
CA ARG A 16 -1.40 -27.72 -1.32
C ARG A 16 -1.22 -27.84 0.19
N LYS A 17 -0.87 -26.74 0.87
CA LYS A 17 -0.62 -26.72 2.31
C LYS A 17 -1.89 -26.57 3.14
N GLY A 18 -3.02 -26.22 2.52
CA GLY A 18 -4.25 -25.94 3.23
C GLY A 18 -4.21 -24.63 4.04
N ASP A 19 -3.38 -23.67 3.63
CA ASP A 19 -3.28 -22.35 4.27
C ASP A 19 -4.46 -21.47 3.84
N LYS A 20 -5.55 -21.57 4.57
CA LYS A 20 -6.80 -20.88 4.24
C LYS A 20 -6.69 -19.36 4.26
N THR A 21 -5.95 -18.81 5.22
CA THR A 21 -5.75 -17.36 5.34
C THR A 21 -5.00 -16.81 4.13
N ARG A 22 -3.89 -17.41 3.80
CA ARG A 22 -3.08 -17.01 2.64
C ARG A 22 -3.87 -17.17 1.34
N LEU A 23 -4.58 -18.27 1.20
CA LEU A 23 -5.42 -18.54 0.03
C LEU A 23 -6.47 -17.46 -0.17
N SER A 24 -7.16 -17.06 0.90
CA SER A 24 -8.17 -16.00 0.87
C SER A 24 -7.58 -14.66 0.43
N VAL A 25 -6.45 -14.28 1.01
CA VAL A 25 -5.75 -13.01 0.69
C VAL A 25 -5.33 -12.98 -0.78
N ILE A 26 -4.69 -14.04 -1.26
CA ILE A 26 -4.16 -14.10 -2.61
C ILE A 26 -5.30 -14.13 -3.64
N ARG A 27 -6.36 -14.87 -3.38
CA ARG A 27 -7.53 -14.90 -4.27
C ARG A 27 -8.16 -13.53 -4.43
N LEU A 28 -8.37 -12.82 -3.35
CA LEU A 28 -8.91 -11.47 -3.38
C LEU A 28 -7.97 -10.53 -4.14
N LEU A 29 -6.67 -10.64 -3.88
CA LEU A 29 -5.68 -9.81 -4.52
C LEU A 29 -5.64 -10.04 -6.04
N ILE A 30 -5.66 -11.29 -6.48
CA ILE A 30 -5.71 -11.63 -7.92
C ILE A 30 -6.98 -11.08 -8.57
N SER A 31 -8.12 -11.18 -7.88
CA SER A 31 -9.38 -10.62 -8.36
C SER A 31 -9.28 -9.09 -8.51
N ASN A 32 -8.72 -8.41 -7.53
CA ASN A 32 -8.53 -6.96 -7.58
C ASN A 32 -7.55 -6.54 -8.69
N ILE A 33 -6.51 -7.34 -8.93
CA ILE A 33 -5.55 -7.12 -10.01
C ILE A 33 -6.25 -7.26 -11.37
N ASN A 34 -7.06 -8.30 -11.55
CA ASN A 34 -7.82 -8.50 -12.78
C ASN A 34 -8.77 -7.33 -13.04
N ASN A 35 -9.45 -6.85 -12.01
CA ASN A 35 -10.33 -5.68 -12.13
C ASN A 35 -9.54 -4.42 -12.51
N ALA A 36 -8.35 -4.24 -11.96
CA ALA A 36 -7.49 -3.10 -12.29
C ALA A 36 -7.02 -3.16 -13.75
N GLN A 37 -6.70 -4.36 -14.27
CA GLN A 37 -6.36 -4.54 -15.69
C GLN A 37 -7.52 -4.18 -16.60
N ILE A 38 -8.73 -4.59 -16.25
CA ILE A 38 -9.93 -4.28 -17.02
C ILE A 38 -10.16 -2.76 -17.03
N ALA A 39 -10.06 -2.12 -15.87
CA ALA A 39 -10.25 -0.67 -15.75
C ALA A 39 -9.21 0.13 -16.55
N LYS A 40 -7.95 -0.34 -16.57
CA LYS A 40 -6.86 0.30 -17.33
C LYS A 40 -6.99 0.03 -18.83
N GLY A 41 -7.59 -1.09 -19.23
CA GLY A 41 -7.67 -1.54 -20.62
C GLY A 41 -6.34 -2.02 -21.19
N ALA A 42 -5.36 -2.35 -20.32
CA ALA A 42 -4.02 -2.80 -20.69
C ALA A 42 -3.41 -3.60 -19.56
N ALA A 43 -2.32 -4.30 -19.85
CA ALA A 43 -1.54 -5.01 -18.83
C ALA A 43 -1.02 -4.00 -17.78
N ILE A 44 -0.96 -4.43 -16.53
CA ILE A 44 -0.43 -3.63 -15.43
C ILE A 44 0.95 -4.14 -15.02
N ASP A 45 1.81 -3.21 -14.60
CA ASP A 45 3.17 -3.52 -14.13
C ASP A 45 3.19 -3.79 -12.62
N ASP A 46 4.37 -4.10 -12.08
CA ASP A 46 4.53 -4.37 -10.65
C ASP A 46 4.17 -3.14 -9.80
N GLY A 47 4.41 -1.94 -10.29
CA GLY A 47 4.00 -0.71 -9.60
C GLY A 47 2.48 -0.61 -9.46
N ASP A 48 1.75 -0.96 -10.49
CA ASP A 48 0.28 -0.99 -10.45
C ASP A 48 -0.21 -2.08 -9.50
N VAL A 49 0.44 -3.23 -9.48
CA VAL A 49 0.12 -4.34 -8.55
C VAL A 49 0.34 -3.88 -7.10
N ILE A 50 1.43 -3.19 -6.81
CA ILE A 50 1.71 -2.64 -5.49
C ILE A 50 0.63 -1.63 -5.08
N ALA A 51 0.15 -0.80 -6.00
CA ALA A 51 -0.95 0.13 -5.73
C ALA A 51 -2.24 -0.61 -5.35
N VAL A 52 -2.56 -1.72 -6.02
CA VAL A 52 -3.69 -2.58 -5.68
C VAL A 52 -3.51 -3.18 -4.28
N MET A 53 -2.32 -3.65 -3.96
CA MET A 53 -1.99 -4.19 -2.63
C MET A 53 -2.14 -3.15 -1.53
N ASN A 54 -1.68 -1.93 -1.76
CA ASN A 54 -1.82 -0.84 -0.79
C ASN A 54 -3.28 -0.50 -0.51
N LYS A 55 -4.11 -0.49 -1.56
CA LYS A 55 -5.54 -0.28 -1.41
C LYS A 55 -6.20 -1.38 -0.59
N GLN A 56 -5.85 -2.64 -0.87
CA GLN A 56 -6.36 -3.78 -0.12
C GLN A 56 -5.91 -3.74 1.35
N ALA A 57 -4.65 -3.37 1.61
CA ALA A 57 -4.14 -3.21 2.97
C ALA A 57 -4.93 -2.15 3.75
N ARG A 58 -5.24 -1.03 3.09
CA ARG A 58 -6.08 0.02 3.70
C ARG A 58 -7.47 -0.50 4.04
N GLN A 59 -8.09 -1.28 3.15
CA GLN A 59 -9.39 -1.88 3.39
C GLN A 59 -9.36 -2.84 4.58
N HIS A 60 -8.30 -3.65 4.73
CA HIS A 60 -8.13 -4.52 5.90
C HIS A 60 -8.02 -3.68 7.19
N ARG A 61 -7.26 -2.59 7.17
CA ARG A 61 -7.11 -1.71 8.34
C ARG A 61 -8.43 -1.06 8.74
N GLU A 62 -9.21 -0.62 7.77
CA GLU A 62 -10.55 -0.05 8.02
C GLU A 62 -11.48 -1.10 8.61
N SER A 63 -11.44 -2.33 8.10
CA SER A 63 -12.23 -3.45 8.63
C SER A 63 -11.82 -3.80 10.05
N ILE A 64 -10.52 -3.83 10.34
CA ILE A 64 -9.99 -4.08 11.71
C ILE A 64 -10.57 -3.06 12.69
N GLU A 65 -10.52 -1.78 12.33
CA GLU A 65 -11.03 -0.71 13.18
C GLU A 65 -12.55 -0.84 13.39
N ALA A 66 -13.29 -1.10 12.33
CA ALA A 66 -14.73 -1.28 12.40
C ALA A 66 -15.13 -2.47 13.29
N PHE A 67 -14.43 -3.60 13.16
CA PHE A 67 -14.72 -4.78 13.97
C PHE A 67 -14.31 -4.61 15.44
N ARG A 68 -13.25 -3.85 15.71
CA ARG A 68 -12.89 -3.49 17.09
C ARG A 68 -13.99 -2.64 17.73
N LYS A 69 -14.48 -1.63 17.03
CA LYS A 69 -15.57 -0.79 17.52
C LYS A 69 -16.87 -1.57 17.70
N GLY A 70 -17.11 -2.55 16.84
CA GLY A 70 -18.27 -3.44 16.93
C GLY A 70 -18.11 -4.58 17.94
N ASN A 71 -16.99 -4.62 18.66
CA ASN A 71 -16.67 -5.67 19.62
C ASN A 71 -16.76 -7.09 19.04
N ARG A 72 -16.13 -7.27 17.88
CA ARG A 72 -16.04 -8.56 17.19
C ARG A 72 -14.59 -9.03 17.11
N PRO A 73 -14.04 -9.56 18.25
CA PRO A 73 -12.64 -10.00 18.29
C PRO A 73 -12.32 -11.14 17.31
N ASP A 74 -13.27 -11.99 17.00
CA ASP A 74 -13.15 -13.06 16.00
C ASP A 74 -12.86 -12.51 14.60
N LEU A 75 -13.63 -11.53 14.16
CA LEU A 75 -13.46 -10.88 12.84
C LEU A 75 -12.24 -9.97 12.82
N THR A 76 -11.95 -9.29 13.92
CA THR A 76 -10.74 -8.48 14.07
C THR A 76 -9.49 -9.34 13.88
N ALA A 77 -9.40 -10.47 14.55
CA ALA A 77 -8.26 -11.39 14.45
C ALA A 77 -8.11 -11.94 13.03
N LYS A 78 -9.21 -12.26 12.36
CA LYS A 78 -9.19 -12.73 10.98
C LYS A 78 -8.60 -11.67 10.04
N GLU A 79 -9.07 -10.44 10.15
CA GLU A 79 -8.57 -9.34 9.31
C GLU A 79 -7.11 -9.02 9.59
N GLU A 80 -6.69 -9.06 10.84
CA GLU A 80 -5.28 -8.87 11.22
C GLU A 80 -4.38 -9.95 10.62
N ALA A 81 -4.81 -11.21 10.65
CA ALA A 81 -4.07 -12.31 10.05
C ALA A 81 -3.96 -12.15 8.52
N GLU A 82 -5.04 -11.73 7.87
CA GLU A 82 -5.04 -11.48 6.43
C GLU A 82 -4.13 -10.31 6.06
N LEU A 83 -4.17 -9.22 6.83
CA LEU A 83 -3.29 -8.08 6.63
C LEU A 83 -1.82 -8.48 6.76
N ALA A 84 -1.47 -9.29 7.75
CA ALA A 84 -0.10 -9.75 7.95
C ALA A 84 0.43 -10.51 6.71
N VAL A 85 -0.40 -11.36 6.10
CA VAL A 85 -0.04 -12.06 4.87
C VAL A 85 0.19 -11.07 3.72
N LEU A 86 -0.72 -10.13 3.56
CA LEU A 86 -0.61 -9.12 2.49
C LEU A 86 0.67 -8.29 2.61
N LEU A 87 1.03 -7.89 3.81
CA LEU A 87 2.22 -7.08 4.05
C LEU A 87 3.53 -7.80 3.70
N GLU A 88 3.54 -9.12 3.63
CA GLU A 88 4.71 -9.89 3.17
C GLU A 88 5.06 -9.60 1.71
N TYR A 89 4.08 -9.19 0.90
CA TYR A 89 4.28 -8.90 -0.53
C TYR A 89 4.60 -7.45 -0.81
N LEU A 90 4.32 -6.56 0.12
CA LEU A 90 4.60 -5.15 -0.06
C LEU A 90 6.07 -4.84 0.22
N PRO A 91 6.67 -3.86 -0.49
CA PRO A 91 7.97 -3.35 -0.10
C PRO A 91 7.92 -2.87 1.34
N GLN A 92 9.06 -2.91 2.02
CA GLN A 92 9.13 -2.43 3.40
C GLN A 92 8.57 -1.01 3.46
N GLN A 93 7.56 -0.81 4.32
CA GLN A 93 6.94 0.49 4.47
C GLN A 93 7.85 1.43 5.25
N MET A 94 7.89 2.69 4.81
CA MET A 94 8.68 3.72 5.48
C MET A 94 7.99 4.17 6.76
N SER A 95 8.77 4.39 7.82
CA SER A 95 8.29 5.05 9.03
C SER A 95 8.00 6.52 8.74
N ARG A 96 7.24 7.19 9.62
CA ARG A 96 6.99 8.62 9.50
C ARG A 96 8.31 9.41 9.45
N GLU A 97 9.28 9.05 10.28
CA GLU A 97 10.58 9.70 10.33
C GLU A 97 11.33 9.57 9.00
N GLU A 98 11.25 8.42 8.36
CA GLU A 98 11.86 8.19 7.05
C GLU A 98 11.18 9.02 5.96
N ILE A 99 9.85 9.13 6.00
CA ILE A 99 9.08 9.98 5.07
C ILE A 99 9.46 11.44 5.27
N VAL A 100 9.54 11.89 6.51
CA VAL A 100 9.96 13.27 6.86
C VAL A 100 11.36 13.57 6.31
N ALA A 101 12.31 12.67 6.51
CA ALA A 101 13.67 12.85 6.02
C ALA A 101 13.73 12.97 4.49
N ALA A 102 13.01 12.09 3.78
CA ALA A 102 12.94 12.12 2.33
C ALA A 102 12.26 13.42 1.82
N ALA A 103 11.17 13.82 2.48
CA ALA A 103 10.46 15.05 2.12
C ALA A 103 11.31 16.30 2.33
N ARG A 104 12.02 16.39 3.46
CA ARG A 104 12.92 17.51 3.75
C ARG A 104 14.01 17.66 2.68
N LYS A 105 14.58 16.54 2.28
CA LYS A 105 15.61 16.52 1.24
C LYS A 105 15.08 17.10 -0.08
N VAL A 106 13.89 16.68 -0.50
CA VAL A 106 13.27 17.17 -1.73
C VAL A 106 12.89 18.65 -1.60
N ILE A 107 12.34 19.06 -0.47
CA ILE A 107 11.99 20.47 -0.18
C ILE A 107 13.23 21.36 -0.34
N GLU A 108 14.36 20.93 0.21
CA GLU A 108 15.64 21.64 0.08
C GLU A 108 16.12 21.68 -1.36
N GLU A 109 16.05 20.56 -2.07
CA GLU A 109 16.49 20.47 -3.48
C GLU A 109 15.68 21.38 -4.41
N VAL A 110 14.38 21.51 -4.20
CA VAL A 110 13.51 22.37 -5.04
C VAL A 110 13.36 23.79 -4.51
N GLY A 111 13.88 24.07 -3.32
CA GLY A 111 13.81 25.38 -2.71
C GLY A 111 12.40 25.82 -2.31
N ALA A 112 11.54 24.89 -1.93
CA ALA A 112 10.18 25.18 -1.52
C ALA A 112 10.13 25.79 -0.11
N HIS A 113 9.27 26.78 0.10
CA HIS A 113 9.17 27.51 1.36
C HIS A 113 7.72 27.67 1.88
N SER A 114 6.74 27.32 1.08
CA SER A 114 5.33 27.54 1.41
C SER A 114 4.44 26.41 0.94
N PRO A 115 3.23 26.25 1.51
CA PRO A 115 2.27 25.23 1.06
C PRO A 115 1.88 25.36 -0.42
N GLY A 116 1.95 26.55 -0.99
CA GLY A 116 1.68 26.78 -2.41
C GLY A 116 2.66 26.07 -3.35
N GLU A 117 3.81 25.66 -2.84
CA GLU A 117 4.84 24.95 -3.62
C GLU A 117 4.77 23.44 -3.47
N LYS A 118 3.72 22.93 -2.82
CA LYS A 118 3.50 21.49 -2.61
C LYS A 118 3.62 20.68 -3.90
N GLY A 119 3.08 21.18 -4.99
CA GLY A 119 3.13 20.50 -6.29
C GLY A 119 4.53 20.18 -6.76
N LYS A 120 5.48 21.09 -6.56
CA LYS A 120 6.89 20.90 -6.92
C LYS A 120 7.52 19.77 -6.11
N VAL A 121 7.24 19.76 -4.81
CA VAL A 121 7.74 18.74 -3.87
C VAL A 121 7.15 17.38 -4.21
N MET A 122 5.83 17.30 -4.36
CA MET A 122 5.13 16.05 -4.65
C MET A 122 5.54 15.44 -5.99
N SER A 123 5.73 16.25 -7.03
CA SER A 123 6.17 15.77 -8.33
C SER A 123 7.50 15.03 -8.28
N LYS A 124 8.40 15.46 -7.41
CA LYS A 124 9.73 14.85 -7.27
C LYS A 124 9.74 13.74 -6.24
N LEU A 125 8.97 13.90 -5.16
CA LEU A 125 8.95 12.97 -4.03
C LEU A 125 8.15 11.70 -4.31
N MET A 126 6.97 11.83 -4.92
CA MET A 126 6.08 10.68 -5.15
C MET A 126 6.73 9.52 -5.92
N PRO A 127 7.48 9.76 -7.02
CA PRO A 127 8.16 8.66 -7.71
C PRO A 127 9.17 7.92 -6.84
N GLN A 128 9.82 8.63 -5.90
CA GLN A 128 10.81 8.03 -5.00
C GLN A 128 10.17 7.15 -3.93
N LEU A 129 8.97 7.50 -3.49
CA LEU A 129 8.28 6.83 -2.38
C LEU A 129 7.12 5.93 -2.83
N LYS A 130 6.88 5.82 -4.13
CA LYS A 130 5.77 5.00 -4.67
C LYS A 130 5.90 3.55 -4.19
N GLY A 131 4.83 3.05 -3.58
CA GLY A 131 4.79 1.71 -3.02
C GLY A 131 5.43 1.55 -1.64
N LYS A 132 6.17 2.57 -1.15
CA LYS A 132 6.85 2.54 0.15
C LYS A 132 6.06 3.24 1.26
N ALA A 133 5.15 4.13 0.87
CA ALA A 133 4.29 4.84 1.79
C ALA A 133 2.98 5.22 1.10
N PRO A 134 1.85 5.32 1.85
CA PRO A 134 0.59 5.79 1.29
C PRO A 134 0.69 7.24 0.83
N GLY A 135 0.09 7.55 -0.33
CA GLY A 135 0.11 8.91 -0.87
C GLY A 135 -0.48 9.95 0.06
N ALA A 136 -1.54 9.60 0.79
CA ALA A 136 -2.16 10.49 1.78
C ALA A 136 -1.21 10.85 2.92
N GLU A 137 -0.41 9.90 3.39
CA GLU A 137 0.58 10.12 4.45
C GLU A 137 1.73 11.00 3.97
N ILE A 138 2.21 10.75 2.75
CA ILE A 138 3.26 11.59 2.12
C ILE A 138 2.76 13.03 2.00
N ASN A 139 1.53 13.21 1.51
CA ASN A 139 0.92 14.54 1.36
C ASN A 139 0.80 15.26 2.71
N ALA A 140 0.35 14.56 3.76
CA ALA A 140 0.24 15.13 5.09
C ALA A 140 1.59 15.60 5.63
N VAL A 141 2.64 14.80 5.46
CA VAL A 141 4.01 15.17 5.89
C VAL A 141 4.50 16.40 5.14
N VAL A 142 4.34 16.43 3.82
CA VAL A 142 4.78 17.57 3.00
C VAL A 142 4.07 18.86 3.42
N MET A 143 2.75 18.80 3.59
CA MET A 143 1.97 19.95 4.03
C MET A 143 2.42 20.48 5.40
N GLU A 144 2.66 19.56 6.33
CA GLU A 144 3.15 19.90 7.68
C GLU A 144 4.53 20.58 7.61
N LEU A 145 5.45 20.04 6.81
CA LEU A 145 6.80 20.60 6.65
C LEU A 145 6.81 21.95 5.95
N LEU A 146 5.86 22.20 5.06
CA LEU A 146 5.73 23.49 4.37
C LEU A 146 4.95 24.54 5.17
N GLY A 147 4.53 24.21 6.38
CA GLY A 147 3.85 25.14 7.27
C GLY A 147 2.35 25.26 7.05
N GLY A 148 1.77 24.27 6.38
CA GLY A 148 0.33 24.22 6.10
C GLY A 148 -0.47 23.47 7.12
#